data_7ec92925f3641b93fcdd5a7ee4de02a8
#
_entry.id   7ec92925f3641b93fcdd5a7ee4de02a8
#
_cell.length_a   1.000
_cell.length_b   1.000
_cell.length_c   1.000
_cell.angle_alpha   90.00
_cell.angle_beta   90.00
_cell.angle_gamma   90.00
#
_symmetry.space_group_name_H-M   'P 1'
#
loop_
_entity.id
_entity.type
_entity.pdbx_description
1 polymer ?
#
loop_
_entity_poly.entity_id
_entity_poly.type
_entity_poly.pdbx_seq_one_letter_code
_entity_poly.pdbx_strand_id
1 'polypeptide(L)'
;RNYKDAHIKLEKNTLIIGANDVGKTNLIWAMRLLLDRSLSDYDIEPRSSDFYVLEETNSFVILLHFTDITEECVLSKLRGKISDANEMYMSYNASRDPNTGKISYTIKAGASVELLSDIEAHYYRKYLNIKYISCRRDLYAFISKERNFLFQNAKESRSTQEEEEDNTLLQEIKTKLQEANNLIPTLHYISKATNSINSELKEMSIYNNNQDVYFDTNSSNIDKFIDSTSVSSKTNDTPVNIGGDGRLNQIYLSLWATKHEIERPKLEEVSIVCIEEPEAHLHPHQQQK
;
A
#
# COMPACT_ATOMS: atom_id res chain seq x y z
N ARG A 1 -3.01 -20.18 16.68
CA ARG A 1 -4.09 -19.93 15.71
C ARG A 1 -4.99 -21.15 15.57
N ASN A 2 -5.83 -21.25 14.55
CA ASN A 2 -6.89 -22.26 14.44
C ASN A 2 -6.55 -23.47 13.53
N TYR A 3 -5.45 -23.46 12.80
CA TYR A 3 -5.03 -24.62 12.01
C TYR A 3 -4.19 -25.59 12.87
N LYS A 4 -4.62 -26.84 12.92
CA LYS A 4 -3.83 -27.93 13.53
C LYS A 4 -2.94 -28.57 12.47
N ASP A 5 -3.56 -28.99 11.37
CA ASP A 5 -2.94 -29.51 10.18
C ASP A 5 -3.81 -29.14 8.98
N ALA A 6 -3.20 -28.55 7.96
CA ALA A 6 -3.91 -28.11 6.77
C ALA A 6 -3.01 -28.22 5.54
N HIS A 7 -3.54 -28.84 4.51
CA HIS A 7 -2.91 -28.88 3.19
C HIS A 7 -3.81 -28.18 2.19
N ILE A 8 -3.33 -27.09 1.59
CA ILE A 8 -4.13 -26.22 0.72
C ILE A 8 -3.39 -26.06 -0.60
N LYS A 9 -4.03 -26.46 -1.70
CA LYS A 9 -3.52 -26.24 -3.03
C LYS A 9 -4.04 -24.91 -3.58
N LEU A 10 -3.11 -24.07 -4.04
CA LEU A 10 -3.42 -22.79 -4.67
C LEU A 10 -3.08 -22.88 -6.15
N GLU A 11 -3.96 -22.37 -6.98
CA GLU A 11 -3.80 -22.25 -8.43
C GLU A 11 -3.52 -20.78 -8.80
N LYS A 12 -3.24 -20.52 -10.08
CA LYS A 12 -2.97 -19.17 -10.59
C LYS A 12 -4.03 -18.14 -10.18
N ASN A 13 -5.31 -18.55 -10.18
CA ASN A 13 -6.43 -17.76 -9.68
C ASN A 13 -7.20 -18.63 -8.68
N THR A 14 -7.14 -18.28 -7.41
CA THR A 14 -7.78 -19.04 -6.34
C THR A 14 -8.74 -18.15 -5.57
N LEU A 15 -9.98 -18.59 -5.43
CA LEU A 15 -10.99 -17.96 -4.59
C LEU A 15 -11.14 -18.78 -3.30
N ILE A 16 -10.93 -18.12 -2.16
CA ILE A 16 -11.07 -18.73 -0.83
C ILE A 16 -12.35 -18.22 -0.19
N ILE A 17 -13.33 -19.10 -0.04
CA ILE A 17 -14.63 -18.78 0.56
C ILE A 17 -14.83 -19.54 1.87
N GLY A 18 -15.63 -18.98 2.76
CA GLY A 18 -15.95 -19.59 4.04
C GLY A 18 -16.56 -18.59 5.02
N ALA A 19 -17.19 -19.09 6.07
CA ALA A 19 -17.74 -18.25 7.15
C ALA A 19 -16.65 -17.38 7.81
N ASN A 20 -17.09 -16.41 8.60
CA ASN A 20 -16.13 -15.61 9.40
C ASN A 20 -15.46 -16.52 10.44
N ASP A 21 -14.26 -16.19 10.82
CA ASP A 21 -13.42 -16.85 11.85
C ASP A 21 -12.98 -18.29 11.53
N VAL A 22 -13.25 -18.82 10.31
CA VAL A 22 -12.76 -20.15 9.91
C VAL A 22 -11.26 -20.19 9.60
N GLY A 23 -10.58 -19.04 9.54
CA GLY A 23 -9.13 -18.96 9.38
C GLY A 23 -8.66 -18.44 8.00
N LYS A 24 -9.52 -17.91 7.15
CA LYS A 24 -9.13 -17.34 5.84
C LYS A 24 -7.97 -16.34 5.98
N THR A 25 -8.09 -15.38 6.89
CA THR A 25 -7.03 -14.40 7.20
C THR A 25 -5.78 -15.06 7.75
N ASN A 26 -5.90 -16.15 8.52
CA ASN A 26 -4.74 -16.89 9.04
C ASN A 26 -3.95 -17.59 7.94
N LEU A 27 -4.61 -18.08 6.89
CA LEU A 27 -3.93 -18.63 5.72
C LEU A 27 -3.12 -17.55 5.00
N ILE A 28 -3.73 -16.40 4.74
CA ILE A 28 -3.02 -15.27 4.10
C ILE A 28 -1.85 -14.83 4.97
N TRP A 29 -2.03 -14.74 6.29
CA TRP A 29 -0.98 -14.39 7.23
C TRP A 29 0.19 -15.40 7.19
N ALA A 30 -0.09 -16.69 7.11
CA ALA A 30 0.94 -17.73 6.99
C ALA A 30 1.83 -17.52 5.74
N MET A 31 1.22 -17.21 4.59
CA MET A 31 1.97 -16.87 3.37
C MET A 31 2.75 -15.55 3.52
N ARG A 32 2.17 -14.56 4.16
CA ARG A 32 2.81 -13.25 4.39
C ARG A 32 4.07 -13.36 5.24
N LEU A 33 4.09 -14.21 6.26
CA LEU A 33 5.29 -14.43 7.09
C LEU A 33 6.51 -14.84 6.27
N LEU A 34 6.32 -15.54 5.17
CA LEU A 34 7.40 -15.95 4.26
C LEU A 34 7.64 -14.90 3.14
N LEU A 35 6.61 -14.32 2.56
CA LEU A 35 6.71 -13.64 1.27
C LEU A 35 6.46 -12.13 1.31
N ASP A 36 5.89 -11.58 2.39
CA ASP A 36 5.53 -10.17 2.44
C ASP A 36 6.74 -9.29 2.80
N ARG A 37 7.21 -8.52 1.81
CA ARG A 37 8.33 -7.59 2.01
C ARG A 37 7.97 -6.34 2.81
N SER A 38 6.68 -6.07 3.04
CA SER A 38 6.24 -4.93 3.84
C SER A 38 6.30 -5.18 5.34
N LEU A 39 6.44 -6.46 5.74
CA LEU A 39 6.59 -6.85 7.14
C LEU A 39 8.04 -6.62 7.60
N SER A 40 8.18 -5.94 8.74
CA SER A 40 9.46 -5.78 9.43
C SER A 40 9.88 -7.08 10.13
N ASP A 41 11.13 -7.16 10.57
CA ASP A 41 11.62 -8.30 11.35
C ASP A 41 10.80 -8.52 12.62
N TYR A 42 10.34 -7.44 13.25
CA TYR A 42 9.45 -7.52 14.42
C TYR A 42 8.06 -8.09 14.09
N ASP A 43 7.52 -7.81 12.90
CA ASP A 43 6.21 -8.32 12.49
C ASP A 43 6.22 -9.80 12.18
N ILE A 44 7.36 -10.34 11.77
CA ILE A 44 7.52 -11.77 11.45
C ILE A 44 7.93 -12.62 12.66
N GLU A 45 8.30 -11.99 13.78
CA GLU A 45 8.54 -12.73 15.02
C GLU A 45 7.27 -13.42 15.49
N PRO A 46 7.35 -14.76 15.79
CA PRO A 46 6.18 -15.50 16.23
C PRO A 46 5.77 -15.09 17.64
N ARG A 47 4.48 -14.92 17.84
CA ARG A 47 3.87 -14.60 19.13
C ARG A 47 3.23 -15.84 19.75
N SER A 48 2.99 -15.81 21.05
CA SER A 48 2.30 -16.92 21.75
C SER A 48 0.94 -17.25 21.12
N SER A 49 0.24 -16.26 20.58
CA SER A 49 -1.04 -16.42 19.89
C SER A 49 -0.95 -17.08 18.51
N ASP A 50 0.25 -17.27 17.97
CA ASP A 50 0.42 -17.92 16.66
C ASP A 50 0.46 -19.44 16.75
N PHE A 51 0.71 -19.98 17.94
CA PHE A 51 0.63 -21.43 18.21
C PHE A 51 -0.82 -21.90 18.21
N TYR A 52 -1.03 -23.21 18.00
CA TYR A 52 -2.37 -23.78 17.97
C TYR A 52 -3.06 -23.63 19.32
N VAL A 53 -4.27 -23.03 19.31
CA VAL A 53 -4.93 -22.56 20.54
C VAL A 53 -5.65 -23.65 21.30
N LEU A 54 -6.03 -24.75 20.63
CA LEU A 54 -6.82 -25.81 21.25
C LEU A 54 -5.97 -26.92 21.90
N GLU A 55 -4.67 -26.89 21.70
CA GLU A 55 -3.72 -27.86 22.29
C GLU A 55 -2.43 -27.11 22.69
N GLU A 56 -1.77 -27.59 23.72
CA GLU A 56 -0.44 -27.07 24.08
C GLU A 56 0.58 -27.52 23.04
N THR A 57 0.90 -26.64 22.11
CA THR A 57 1.92 -26.88 21.10
C THR A 57 3.14 -26.01 21.34
N ASN A 58 4.32 -26.59 21.18
CA ASN A 58 5.60 -25.88 21.31
C ASN A 58 6.26 -25.59 19.97
N SER A 59 5.63 -25.97 18.87
CA SER A 59 6.14 -25.68 17.52
C SER A 59 5.03 -25.61 16.50
N PHE A 60 5.28 -24.88 15.42
CA PHE A 60 4.50 -24.97 14.20
C PHE A 60 5.38 -24.75 12.98
N VAL A 61 4.94 -25.27 11.85
CA VAL A 61 5.61 -25.15 10.56
C VAL A 61 4.64 -24.63 9.53
N ILE A 62 5.09 -23.68 8.72
CA ILE A 62 4.42 -23.26 7.49
C ILE A 62 5.33 -23.70 6.35
N LEU A 63 4.83 -24.52 5.43
CA LEU A 63 5.57 -24.99 4.28
C LEU A 63 4.87 -24.52 2.99
N LEU A 64 5.58 -23.79 2.17
CA LEU A 64 5.15 -23.42 0.83
C LEU A 64 5.91 -24.28 -0.19
N HIS A 65 5.16 -24.87 -1.12
CA HIS A 65 5.71 -25.62 -2.25
C HIS A 65 5.36 -24.85 -3.54
N PHE A 66 6.38 -24.47 -4.27
CA PHE A 66 6.27 -23.79 -5.57
C PHE A 66 6.61 -24.79 -6.66
N THR A 67 5.78 -24.84 -7.69
CA THR A 67 5.95 -25.68 -8.89
C THR A 67 5.99 -24.82 -10.13
N ASP A 68 6.55 -25.37 -11.21
CA ASP A 68 6.59 -24.72 -12.52
C ASP A 68 7.23 -23.32 -12.49
N ILE A 69 8.32 -23.17 -11.74
CA ILE A 69 9.06 -21.90 -11.64
C ILE A 69 9.78 -21.65 -12.96
N THR A 70 9.34 -20.65 -13.73
CA THR A 70 9.87 -20.29 -15.05
C THR A 70 10.51 -18.91 -15.10
N GLU A 71 10.26 -18.08 -14.09
CA GLU A 71 10.68 -16.69 -14.06
C GLU A 71 12.17 -16.56 -13.76
N GLU A 72 12.91 -15.95 -14.71
CA GLU A 72 14.37 -15.82 -14.65
C GLU A 72 14.88 -15.11 -13.39
N CYS A 73 14.12 -14.12 -12.89
CA CYS A 73 14.48 -13.40 -11.66
C CYS A 73 14.50 -14.34 -10.44
N VAL A 74 13.56 -15.29 -10.35
CA VAL A 74 13.51 -16.27 -9.26
C VAL A 74 14.59 -17.34 -9.47
N LEU A 75 14.70 -17.91 -10.67
CA LEU A 75 15.69 -18.93 -11.01
C LEU A 75 17.12 -18.46 -10.74
N SER A 76 17.45 -17.22 -11.12
CA SER A 76 18.81 -16.69 -10.94
C SER A 76 19.14 -16.35 -9.49
N LYS A 77 18.19 -15.80 -8.74
CA LYS A 77 18.41 -15.28 -7.38
C LYS A 77 18.26 -16.35 -6.30
N LEU A 78 17.48 -17.40 -6.56
CA LEU A 78 17.31 -18.55 -5.67
C LEU A 78 18.01 -19.81 -6.22
N ARG A 79 19.02 -19.62 -7.04
CA ARG A 79 19.85 -20.70 -7.57
C ARG A 79 20.39 -21.57 -6.43
N GLY A 80 20.28 -22.91 -6.60
CA GLY A 80 20.68 -23.87 -5.58
C GLY A 80 19.60 -24.17 -4.52
N LYS A 81 18.45 -23.48 -4.57
CA LYS A 81 17.25 -23.77 -3.78
C LYS A 81 16.12 -24.35 -4.62
N ILE A 82 16.29 -24.36 -5.94
CA ILE A 82 15.33 -24.85 -6.93
C ILE A 82 15.84 -26.16 -7.49
N SER A 83 14.95 -27.14 -7.64
CA SER A 83 15.25 -28.45 -8.23
C SER A 83 15.36 -28.38 -9.76
N ASP A 84 15.91 -29.41 -10.39
CA ASP A 84 15.94 -29.56 -11.84
C ASP A 84 14.52 -29.67 -12.45
N ALA A 85 13.52 -30.01 -11.64
CA ALA A 85 12.11 -30.01 -12.01
C ALA A 85 11.44 -28.63 -11.86
N ASN A 86 12.19 -27.56 -11.60
CA ASN A 86 11.69 -26.20 -11.35
C ASN A 86 10.73 -26.10 -10.13
N GLU A 87 11.03 -26.84 -9.09
CA GLU A 87 10.28 -26.82 -7.84
C GLU A 87 11.14 -26.27 -6.71
N MET A 88 10.49 -25.64 -5.73
CA MET A 88 11.14 -25.09 -4.54
C MET A 88 10.22 -25.23 -3.33
N TYR A 89 10.81 -25.53 -2.20
CA TYR A 89 10.16 -25.54 -0.90
C TYR A 89 10.70 -24.40 -0.05
N MET A 90 9.80 -23.70 0.62
CA MET A 90 10.14 -22.68 1.63
C MET A 90 9.40 -22.99 2.92
N SER A 91 10.10 -22.93 4.05
CA SER A 91 9.49 -23.18 5.35
C SER A 91 9.76 -22.06 6.34
N TYR A 92 8.75 -21.77 7.14
CA TYR A 92 8.85 -20.97 8.36
C TYR A 92 8.62 -21.92 9.54
N ASN A 93 9.64 -22.08 10.38
CA ASN A 93 9.60 -23.00 11.50
C ASN A 93 9.70 -22.19 12.79
N ALA A 94 8.66 -22.22 13.61
CA ALA A 94 8.65 -21.56 14.91
C ALA A 94 8.66 -22.60 16.04
N SER A 95 9.39 -22.32 17.11
CA SER A 95 9.47 -23.15 18.28
C SER A 95 9.48 -22.33 19.57
N ARG A 96 8.88 -22.87 20.62
CA ARG A 96 8.88 -22.35 21.98
C ARG A 96 9.69 -23.33 22.86
N ASP A 97 10.68 -22.83 23.55
CA ASP A 97 11.39 -23.58 24.55
C ASP A 97 10.46 -23.87 25.75
N PRO A 98 10.20 -25.15 26.10
CA PRO A 98 9.28 -25.48 27.19
C PRO A 98 9.74 -24.98 28.55
N ASN A 99 11.06 -24.80 28.76
CA ASN A 99 11.65 -24.44 30.05
C ASN A 99 11.71 -22.92 30.25
N THR A 100 12.10 -22.21 29.20
CA THR A 100 12.31 -20.74 29.26
C THR A 100 11.14 -19.92 28.70
N GLY A 101 10.25 -20.57 27.97
CA GLY A 101 9.18 -19.90 27.24
C GLY A 101 9.65 -19.03 26.04
N LYS A 102 10.96 -19.04 25.78
CA LYS A 102 11.53 -18.25 24.68
C LYS A 102 11.06 -18.79 23.33
N ILE A 103 10.56 -17.90 22.50
CA ILE A 103 10.12 -18.23 21.14
C ILE A 103 11.23 -17.85 20.16
N SER A 104 11.45 -18.71 19.18
CA SER A 104 12.42 -18.51 18.09
C SER A 104 11.82 -19.00 16.77
N TYR A 105 12.37 -18.53 15.66
CA TYR A 105 11.98 -19.01 14.34
C TYR A 105 13.16 -19.10 13.39
N THR A 106 13.00 -19.90 12.34
CA THR A 106 13.94 -20.00 11.22
C THR A 106 13.17 -20.03 9.89
N ILE A 107 13.75 -19.43 8.85
CA ILE A 107 13.25 -19.51 7.49
C ILE A 107 14.23 -20.29 6.65
N LYS A 108 13.72 -21.32 5.95
CA LYS A 108 14.54 -22.20 5.13
C LYS A 108 13.96 -22.32 3.72
N ALA A 109 14.82 -22.59 2.75
CA ALA A 109 14.40 -22.99 1.41
C ALA A 109 15.30 -24.09 0.87
N GLY A 110 14.77 -24.87 -0.07
CA GLY A 110 15.51 -25.95 -0.71
C GLY A 110 14.75 -26.58 -1.87
N ALA A 111 15.46 -27.38 -2.66
CA ALA A 111 14.91 -28.12 -3.79
C ALA A 111 13.97 -29.27 -3.39
N SER A 112 14.06 -29.73 -2.14
CA SER A 112 13.14 -30.70 -1.53
C SER A 112 13.03 -30.42 -0.03
N VAL A 113 12.11 -31.07 0.64
CA VAL A 113 11.90 -30.92 2.10
C VAL A 113 13.16 -31.37 2.89
N GLU A 114 13.87 -32.38 2.40
CA GLU A 114 15.09 -32.91 3.01
C GLU A 114 16.30 -31.96 2.82
N LEU A 115 16.28 -31.14 1.77
CA LEU A 115 17.34 -30.20 1.40
C LEU A 115 17.07 -28.77 1.87
N LEU A 116 16.13 -28.59 2.78
CA LEU A 116 15.86 -27.28 3.38
C LEU A 116 17.07 -26.77 4.17
N SER A 117 17.58 -25.62 3.79
CA SER A 117 18.66 -24.93 4.47
C SER A 117 18.33 -23.46 4.71
N ASP A 118 18.94 -22.87 5.71
CA ASP A 118 18.66 -21.50 6.12
C ASP A 118 18.86 -20.51 4.95
N ILE A 119 17.99 -19.52 4.87
CA ILE A 119 18.16 -18.37 3.97
C ILE A 119 18.66 -17.21 4.81
N GLU A 120 19.84 -16.72 4.47
CA GLU A 120 20.39 -15.51 5.05
C GLU A 120 19.64 -14.29 4.50
N ALA A 121 19.12 -13.47 5.38
CA ALA A 121 18.36 -12.26 5.10
C ALA A 121 17.13 -12.48 4.18
N HIS A 122 16.21 -11.54 4.21
CA HIS A 122 14.94 -11.63 3.46
C HIS A 122 15.06 -11.09 2.03
N TYR A 123 16.27 -11.16 1.40
CA TYR A 123 16.54 -10.60 0.07
C TYR A 123 15.65 -11.21 -1.03
N TYR A 124 15.26 -12.47 -0.89
CA TYR A 124 14.41 -13.18 -1.85
C TYR A 124 13.04 -12.51 -2.03
N ARG A 125 12.53 -11.80 -1.00
CA ARG A 125 11.26 -11.07 -1.05
C ARG A 125 11.25 -9.93 -2.08
N LYS A 126 12.41 -9.55 -2.64
CA LYS A 126 12.48 -8.62 -3.77
C LYS A 126 12.05 -9.27 -5.08
N TYR A 127 12.22 -10.58 -5.21
CA TYR A 127 12.02 -11.32 -6.44
C TYR A 127 10.80 -12.24 -6.39
N LEU A 128 10.44 -12.72 -5.21
CA LEU A 128 9.26 -13.53 -4.96
C LEU A 128 8.55 -12.96 -3.73
N ASN A 129 7.44 -12.28 -3.96
CA ASN A 129 6.73 -11.59 -2.88
C ASN A 129 5.21 -11.75 -2.96
N ILE A 130 4.56 -11.38 -1.85
CA ILE A 130 3.11 -11.26 -1.75
C ILE A 130 2.74 -9.79 -1.59
N LYS A 131 1.76 -9.33 -2.35
CA LYS A 131 1.12 -8.03 -2.22
C LYS A 131 -0.24 -8.25 -1.58
N TYR A 132 -0.38 -7.80 -0.34
CA TYR A 132 -1.57 -8.00 0.45
C TYR A 132 -2.43 -6.74 0.53
N ILE A 133 -3.69 -6.91 0.18
CA ILE A 133 -4.72 -5.88 0.29
C ILE A 133 -5.71 -6.31 1.38
N SER A 134 -5.63 -5.66 2.56
CA SER A 134 -6.48 -6.00 3.70
C SER A 134 -7.91 -5.45 3.53
N CYS A 135 -8.87 -6.02 4.25
CA CYS A 135 -10.23 -5.50 4.34
C CYS A 135 -10.28 -4.15 5.09
N ARG A 136 -9.41 -3.95 6.09
CA ARG A 136 -9.28 -2.69 6.84
C ARG A 136 -8.28 -1.78 6.14
N ARG A 137 -8.77 -0.89 5.30
CA ARG A 137 -7.96 0.04 4.50
C ARG A 137 -8.45 1.47 4.72
N ASP A 138 -7.51 2.37 4.93
CA ASP A 138 -7.79 3.80 4.81
C ASP A 138 -7.87 4.14 3.32
N LEU A 139 -9.07 4.08 2.77
CA LEU A 139 -9.34 4.29 1.35
C LEU A 139 -8.95 5.70 0.91
N TYR A 140 -9.20 6.70 1.75
CA TYR A 140 -8.90 8.10 1.40
C TYR A 140 -7.39 8.36 1.37
N ALA A 141 -6.66 7.93 2.38
CA ALA A 141 -5.20 8.08 2.42
C ALA A 141 -4.53 7.35 1.26
N PHE A 142 -4.99 6.12 0.96
CA PHE A 142 -4.49 5.35 -0.17
C PHE A 142 -4.78 6.05 -1.51
N ILE A 143 -6.04 6.45 -1.76
CA ILE A 143 -6.43 7.12 -3.01
C ILE A 143 -5.59 8.38 -3.21
N SER A 144 -5.36 9.16 -2.16
CA SER A 144 -4.52 10.36 -2.23
C SER A 144 -3.07 10.04 -2.58
N LYS A 145 -2.50 9.01 -1.98
CA LYS A 145 -1.13 8.56 -2.26
C LYS A 145 -0.97 8.03 -3.69
N GLU A 146 -1.87 7.16 -4.14
CA GLU A 146 -1.77 6.54 -5.46
C GLU A 146 -2.10 7.53 -6.59
N ARG A 147 -2.95 8.53 -6.34
CA ARG A 147 -3.15 9.65 -7.26
C ARG A 147 -1.83 10.36 -7.58
N ASN A 148 -1.04 10.70 -6.55
CA ASN A 148 0.25 11.37 -6.76
C ASN A 148 1.20 10.52 -7.60
N PHE A 149 1.24 9.20 -7.34
CA PHE A 149 2.01 8.27 -8.17
C PHE A 149 1.55 8.29 -9.65
N LEU A 150 0.24 8.24 -9.90
CA LEU A 150 -0.31 8.27 -11.26
C LEU A 150 -0.01 9.61 -11.96
N PHE A 151 -0.14 10.73 -11.24
CA PHE A 151 0.19 12.05 -11.79
C PHE A 151 1.66 12.15 -12.15
N GLN A 152 2.55 11.69 -11.26
CA GLN A 152 3.99 11.71 -11.52
C GLN A 152 4.34 10.84 -12.74
N ASN A 153 3.81 9.63 -12.82
CA ASN A 153 4.06 8.74 -13.96
C ASN A 153 3.50 9.30 -15.27
N ALA A 154 2.29 9.88 -15.26
CA ALA A 154 1.71 10.55 -16.43
C ALA A 154 2.55 11.76 -16.84
N LYS A 155 3.05 12.54 -15.88
CA LYS A 155 3.94 13.67 -16.12
C LYS A 155 5.26 13.26 -16.79
N GLU A 156 5.84 12.14 -16.38
CA GLU A 156 7.09 11.60 -16.94
C GLU A 156 6.91 10.99 -18.35
N SER A 157 5.70 10.54 -18.69
CA SER A 157 5.39 9.90 -19.98
C SER A 157 4.85 10.85 -21.05
N ARG A 158 4.74 12.17 -20.76
CA ARG A 158 4.28 13.17 -21.71
C ARG A 158 5.23 13.32 -22.92
N SER A 159 4.66 13.59 -24.08
CA SER A 159 5.40 14.07 -25.24
C SER A 159 5.88 15.52 -25.03
N THR A 160 6.85 15.97 -25.81
CA THR A 160 7.36 17.35 -25.76
C THR A 160 6.24 18.36 -26.02
N GLN A 161 5.33 18.05 -26.95
CA GLN A 161 4.19 18.94 -27.25
C GLN A 161 3.22 19.06 -26.06
N GLU A 162 2.86 17.92 -25.43
CA GLU A 162 1.99 17.93 -24.24
C GLU A 162 2.64 18.67 -23.06
N GLU A 163 3.96 18.58 -22.92
CA GLU A 163 4.69 19.32 -21.91
C GLU A 163 4.63 20.83 -22.13
N GLU A 164 4.77 21.30 -23.36
CA GLU A 164 4.66 22.74 -23.72
C GLU A 164 3.25 23.27 -23.49
N GLU A 165 2.22 22.50 -23.90
CA GLU A 165 0.82 22.83 -23.66
C GLU A 165 0.49 22.91 -22.17
N ASP A 166 0.91 21.92 -21.39
CA ASP A 166 0.74 21.89 -19.94
C ASP A 166 1.45 23.07 -19.25
N ASN A 167 2.68 23.40 -19.67
CA ASN A 167 3.43 24.52 -19.12
C ASN A 167 2.70 25.86 -19.36
N THR A 168 2.07 26.02 -20.51
CA THR A 168 1.26 27.19 -20.82
C THR A 168 0.05 27.28 -19.90
N LEU A 169 -0.69 26.18 -19.74
CA LEU A 169 -1.83 26.09 -18.83
C LEU A 169 -1.44 26.32 -17.37
N LEU A 170 -0.30 25.77 -16.94
CA LEU A 170 0.23 25.99 -15.59
C LEU A 170 0.51 27.47 -15.31
N GLN A 171 1.04 28.23 -16.29
CA GLN A 171 1.25 29.66 -16.13
C GLN A 171 -0.07 30.42 -16.02
N GLU A 172 -1.08 30.04 -16.80
CA GLU A 172 -2.42 30.64 -16.69
C GLU A 172 -3.05 30.36 -15.32
N ILE A 173 -2.99 29.11 -14.84
CA ILE A 173 -3.49 28.74 -13.51
C ILE A 173 -2.76 29.54 -12.42
N LYS A 174 -1.44 29.67 -12.52
CA LYS A 174 -0.63 30.45 -11.57
C LYS A 174 -1.07 31.90 -11.50
N THR A 175 -1.33 32.52 -12.66
CA THR A 175 -1.82 33.91 -12.74
C THR A 175 -3.18 34.04 -12.04
N LYS A 176 -4.12 33.16 -12.32
CA LYS A 176 -5.45 33.15 -11.66
C LYS A 176 -5.36 32.93 -10.15
N LEU A 177 -4.46 32.07 -9.69
CA LEU A 177 -4.23 31.86 -8.27
C LEU A 177 -3.63 33.10 -7.59
N GLN A 178 -2.72 33.81 -8.26
CA GLN A 178 -2.19 35.08 -7.77
C GLN A 178 -3.25 36.17 -7.68
N GLU A 179 -4.13 36.28 -8.69
CA GLU A 179 -5.28 37.20 -8.65
C GLU A 179 -6.19 36.88 -7.46
N ALA A 180 -6.52 35.61 -7.24
CA ALA A 180 -7.33 35.19 -6.10
C ALA A 180 -6.63 35.53 -4.76
N ASN A 181 -5.33 35.28 -4.65
CA ASN A 181 -4.54 35.63 -3.48
C ASN A 181 -4.55 37.13 -3.16
N ASN A 182 -4.49 37.96 -4.18
CA ASN A 182 -4.56 39.42 -4.01
C ASN A 182 -5.92 39.91 -3.53
N LEU A 183 -7.00 39.17 -3.83
CA LEU A 183 -8.35 39.52 -3.40
C LEU A 183 -8.66 39.10 -1.96
N ILE A 184 -8.12 37.97 -1.48
CA ILE A 184 -8.42 37.42 -0.16
C ILE A 184 -8.14 38.41 0.99
N PRO A 185 -7.00 39.11 1.03
CA PRO A 185 -6.72 40.11 2.09
C PRO A 185 -7.70 41.28 2.09
N THR A 186 -8.39 41.54 0.99
CA THR A 186 -9.38 42.65 0.86
C THR A 186 -10.73 42.31 1.49
N LEU A 187 -10.98 41.03 1.82
CA LEU A 187 -12.21 40.66 2.51
C LEU A 187 -12.26 41.31 3.89
N HIS A 188 -13.38 41.97 4.20
CA HIS A 188 -13.51 42.81 5.41
C HIS A 188 -13.15 42.07 6.69
N TYR A 189 -13.57 40.82 6.86
CA TYR A 189 -13.29 40.02 8.06
C TYR A 189 -11.82 39.63 8.16
N ILE A 190 -11.14 39.36 7.03
CA ILE A 190 -9.71 39.04 7.00
C ILE A 190 -8.91 40.30 7.26
N SER A 191 -9.20 41.40 6.55
CA SER A 191 -8.56 42.69 6.76
C SER A 191 -8.67 43.16 8.21
N LYS A 192 -9.86 43.03 8.82
CA LYS A 192 -10.05 43.38 10.23
C LYS A 192 -9.20 42.54 11.18
N ALA A 193 -9.15 41.22 10.95
CA ALA A 193 -8.32 40.32 11.76
C ALA A 193 -6.82 40.65 11.60
N THR A 194 -6.35 40.86 10.36
CA THR A 194 -4.97 41.23 10.07
C THR A 194 -4.57 42.55 10.74
N ASN A 195 -5.44 43.57 10.65
CA ASN A 195 -5.19 44.87 11.28
C ASN A 195 -5.11 44.76 12.80
N SER A 196 -5.95 43.95 13.44
CA SER A 196 -5.89 43.73 14.87
C SER A 196 -4.53 43.08 15.27
N ILE A 197 -4.08 42.06 14.54
CA ILE A 197 -2.78 41.43 14.79
C ILE A 197 -1.64 42.42 14.60
N ASN A 198 -1.65 43.20 13.52
CA ASN A 198 -0.59 44.16 13.24
C ASN A 198 -0.55 45.31 14.25
N SER A 199 -1.70 45.72 14.80
CA SER A 199 -1.73 46.70 15.90
C SER A 199 -1.01 46.17 17.14
N GLU A 200 -1.31 44.96 17.58
CA GLU A 200 -0.66 44.31 18.72
C GLU A 200 0.84 44.09 18.48
N LEU A 201 1.23 43.66 17.28
CA LEU A 201 2.63 43.46 16.92
C LEU A 201 3.43 44.76 16.97
N LYS A 202 2.87 45.90 16.55
CA LYS A 202 3.51 47.22 16.61
C LYS A 202 3.69 47.67 18.05
N GLU A 203 2.79 47.35 18.96
CA GLU A 203 2.95 47.65 20.39
C GLU A 203 4.05 46.79 21.07
N MET A 204 4.19 45.53 20.61
CA MET A 204 5.18 44.61 21.15
C MET A 204 6.58 44.76 20.56
N SER A 205 6.70 45.36 19.38
CA SER A 205 7.96 45.41 18.63
C SER A 205 8.68 46.77 18.73
N ILE A 206 9.80 46.76 19.42
CA ILE A 206 10.65 47.96 19.58
C ILE A 206 11.53 48.23 18.33
N TYR A 207 11.90 47.16 17.58
CA TYR A 207 12.86 47.26 16.49
C TYR A 207 12.35 46.90 15.09
N ASN A 208 11.17 46.30 14.95
CA ASN A 208 10.65 45.79 13.68
C ASN A 208 9.28 46.43 13.27
N ASN A 209 9.14 47.73 13.45
CA ASN A 209 7.89 48.45 13.19
C ASN A 209 7.44 48.46 11.71
N ASN A 210 8.26 47.95 10.78
CA ASN A 210 7.97 47.95 9.34
C ASN A 210 7.58 46.58 8.81
N GLN A 211 7.37 45.60 9.68
CA GLN A 211 6.90 44.27 9.27
C GLN A 211 5.39 44.13 9.56
N ASP A 212 4.62 43.93 8.51
CA ASP A 212 3.21 43.61 8.62
C ASP A 212 2.99 42.12 8.34
N VAL A 213 2.15 41.51 9.16
CA VAL A 213 1.69 40.11 8.98
C VAL A 213 0.45 40.13 8.06
N TYR A 214 0.35 39.19 7.17
CA TYR A 214 -0.82 38.98 6.34
C TYR A 214 -1.15 37.49 6.20
N PHE A 215 -2.38 37.17 5.90
CA PHE A 215 -2.81 35.81 5.65
C PHE A 215 -2.56 35.46 4.19
N ASP A 216 -1.70 34.47 3.95
CA ASP A 216 -1.41 33.89 2.64
C ASP A 216 -2.11 32.53 2.54
N THR A 217 -2.74 32.26 1.41
CA THR A 217 -3.40 30.96 1.18
C THR A 217 -2.44 29.85 0.77
N ASN A 218 -1.14 30.14 0.63
CA ASN A 218 -0.14 29.24 0.02
C ASN A 218 -0.51 28.76 -1.39
N SER A 219 -1.54 29.33 -2.02
CA SER A 219 -1.99 28.99 -3.37
C SER A 219 -1.06 29.52 -4.46
N SER A 220 -0.07 30.36 -4.10
CA SER A 220 1.00 30.79 -5.01
C SER A 220 1.94 29.64 -5.41
N ASN A 221 1.96 28.55 -4.65
CA ASN A 221 2.67 27.32 -5.01
C ASN A 221 1.75 26.37 -5.77
N ILE A 222 1.89 26.38 -7.11
CA ILE A 222 1.05 25.57 -8.00
C ILE A 222 1.19 24.07 -7.74
N ASP A 223 2.36 23.58 -7.36
CA ASP A 223 2.58 22.16 -7.06
C ASP A 223 1.75 21.75 -5.84
N LYS A 224 1.78 22.54 -4.77
CA LYS A 224 0.94 22.31 -3.59
C LYS A 224 -0.55 22.39 -3.90
N PHE A 225 -0.96 23.29 -4.83
CA PHE A 225 -2.34 23.37 -5.25
C PHE A 225 -2.78 22.12 -5.99
N ILE A 226 -1.97 21.62 -6.94
CA ILE A 226 -2.22 20.37 -7.65
C ILE A 226 -2.22 19.18 -6.67
N ASP A 227 -1.29 19.14 -5.74
CA ASP A 227 -1.21 18.12 -4.68
C ASP A 227 -2.43 18.14 -3.74
N SER A 228 -3.14 19.27 -3.64
CA SER A 228 -4.36 19.38 -2.86
C SER A 228 -5.62 18.90 -3.60
N THR A 229 -5.54 18.63 -4.93
CA THR A 229 -6.68 18.13 -5.68
C THR A 229 -7.15 16.79 -5.15
N SER A 230 -8.41 16.51 -5.16
CA SER A 230 -9.02 15.28 -4.70
C SER A 230 -9.70 14.52 -5.84
N VAL A 231 -9.76 13.20 -5.71
CA VAL A 231 -10.58 12.40 -6.63
C VAL A 231 -12.05 12.69 -6.33
N SER A 232 -12.78 13.12 -7.35
CA SER A 232 -14.21 13.43 -7.29
C SER A 232 -14.96 12.56 -8.28
N SER A 233 -16.26 12.39 -8.08
CA SER A 233 -17.15 11.68 -8.98
C SER A 233 -18.03 12.66 -9.75
N LYS A 234 -18.40 12.31 -10.98
CA LYS A 234 -19.41 13.04 -11.76
C LYS A 234 -20.51 12.08 -12.18
N THR A 235 -21.74 12.56 -12.15
CA THR A 235 -22.90 11.86 -12.70
C THR A 235 -23.62 12.84 -13.62
N ASN A 236 -23.72 12.52 -14.92
CA ASN A 236 -24.27 13.42 -15.94
C ASN A 236 -23.65 14.83 -15.88
N ASP A 237 -22.32 14.90 -15.87
CA ASP A 237 -21.51 16.13 -15.76
C ASP A 237 -21.69 16.95 -14.47
N THR A 238 -22.53 16.50 -13.54
CA THR A 238 -22.69 17.14 -12.24
C THR A 238 -21.71 16.53 -11.24
N PRO A 239 -20.87 17.35 -10.60
CA PRO A 239 -20.00 16.86 -9.52
C PRO A 239 -20.85 16.31 -8.38
N VAL A 240 -20.56 15.10 -7.94
CA VAL A 240 -21.18 14.45 -6.77
C VAL A 240 -20.08 14.00 -5.84
N ASN A 241 -20.34 14.03 -4.55
CA ASN A 241 -19.43 13.41 -3.60
C ASN A 241 -19.26 11.94 -3.95
N ILE A 242 -18.04 11.41 -3.80
CA ILE A 242 -17.81 9.98 -3.93
C ILE A 242 -18.77 9.31 -2.97
N GLY A 243 -19.64 8.46 -3.50
CA GLY A 243 -20.65 7.72 -2.72
C GLY A 243 -20.01 6.87 -1.63
N GLY A 244 -20.81 6.09 -0.91
CA GLY A 244 -20.37 5.29 0.23
C GLY A 244 -19.18 4.35 -0.03
N ASP A 245 -18.75 3.66 1.01
CA ASP A 245 -17.54 2.83 1.07
C ASP A 245 -17.38 1.83 -0.07
N GLY A 246 -18.49 1.31 -0.63
CA GLY A 246 -18.44 0.43 -1.79
C GLY A 246 -17.84 1.10 -3.03
N ARG A 247 -18.19 2.36 -3.30
CA ARG A 247 -17.63 3.12 -4.43
C ARG A 247 -16.17 3.46 -4.20
N LEU A 248 -15.82 3.86 -2.98
CA LEU A 248 -14.43 4.09 -2.58
C LEU A 248 -13.59 2.83 -2.75
N ASN A 249 -14.12 1.67 -2.38
CA ASN A 249 -13.45 0.39 -2.55
C ASN A 249 -13.20 0.05 -4.02
N GLN A 250 -14.16 0.31 -4.90
CA GLN A 250 -13.98 0.14 -6.36
C GLN A 250 -12.89 1.06 -6.90
N ILE A 251 -12.87 2.33 -6.50
CA ILE A 251 -11.84 3.30 -6.89
C ILE A 251 -10.48 2.83 -6.39
N TYR A 252 -10.38 2.40 -5.14
CA TYR A 252 -9.16 1.84 -4.56
C TYR A 252 -8.61 0.68 -5.40
N LEU A 253 -9.43 -0.33 -5.68
CA LEU A 253 -9.00 -1.51 -6.45
C LEU A 253 -8.60 -1.14 -7.88
N SER A 254 -9.32 -0.21 -8.50
CA SER A 254 -8.97 0.28 -9.84
C SER A 254 -7.63 1.01 -9.86
N LEU A 255 -7.40 1.92 -8.92
CA LEU A 255 -6.11 2.63 -8.80
C LEU A 255 -4.96 1.66 -8.53
N TRP A 256 -5.18 0.69 -7.64
CA TRP A 256 -4.19 -0.33 -7.33
C TRP A 256 -3.84 -1.17 -8.56
N ALA A 257 -4.84 -1.64 -9.32
CA ALA A 257 -4.63 -2.42 -10.54
C ALA A 257 -3.87 -1.61 -11.59
N THR A 258 -4.29 -0.37 -11.84
CA THR A 258 -3.61 0.53 -12.79
C THR A 258 -2.15 0.76 -12.41
N LYS A 259 -1.88 1.03 -11.14
CA LYS A 259 -0.52 1.17 -10.64
C LYS A 259 0.30 -0.10 -10.88
N HIS A 260 -0.27 -1.26 -10.56
CA HIS A 260 0.43 -2.53 -10.74
C HIS A 260 0.77 -2.81 -12.21
N GLU A 261 -0.12 -2.48 -13.13
CA GLU A 261 0.15 -2.59 -14.58
C GLU A 261 1.27 -1.66 -15.03
N ILE A 262 1.31 -0.43 -14.53
CA ILE A 262 2.39 0.54 -14.84
C ILE A 262 3.74 0.09 -14.28
N GLU A 263 3.76 -0.46 -13.06
CA GLU A 263 4.99 -0.89 -12.40
C GLU A 263 5.53 -2.23 -12.94
N ARG A 264 4.63 -3.13 -13.35
CA ARG A 264 4.97 -4.51 -13.75
C ARG A 264 6.10 -4.63 -14.78
N PRO A 265 6.16 -3.83 -15.85
CA PRO A 265 7.27 -3.92 -16.84
C PRO A 265 8.63 -3.50 -16.28
N LYS A 266 8.64 -2.76 -15.17
CA LYS A 266 9.85 -2.21 -14.53
C LYS A 266 10.36 -3.10 -13.39
N LEU A 267 9.57 -4.10 -12.97
CA LEU A 267 9.88 -4.95 -11.82
C LEU A 267 10.28 -6.34 -12.28
N GLU A 268 11.53 -6.71 -11.99
CA GLU A 268 11.99 -8.09 -12.09
C GLU A 268 11.55 -8.85 -10.83
N GLU A 269 10.24 -9.07 -10.68
CA GLU A 269 9.67 -9.76 -9.52
C GLU A 269 8.45 -10.60 -9.88
N VAL A 270 8.25 -11.68 -9.13
CA VAL A 270 7.01 -12.47 -9.11
C VAL A 270 6.20 -12.03 -7.89
N SER A 271 5.01 -11.52 -8.13
CA SER A 271 4.12 -11.07 -7.06
C SER A 271 2.86 -11.91 -7.01
N ILE A 272 2.59 -12.49 -5.84
CA ILE A 272 1.32 -13.11 -5.50
C ILE A 272 0.42 -12.04 -4.92
N VAL A 273 -0.74 -11.80 -5.52
CA VAL A 273 -1.68 -10.79 -5.04
C VAL A 273 -2.76 -11.46 -4.20
N CYS A 274 -2.88 -11.03 -2.95
CA CYS A 274 -3.93 -11.48 -2.04
C CYS A 274 -4.85 -10.32 -1.68
N ILE A 275 -6.12 -10.44 -2.02
CA ILE A 275 -7.15 -9.44 -1.71
C ILE A 275 -8.10 -10.06 -0.69
N GLU A 276 -8.25 -9.41 0.46
CA GLU A 276 -9.18 -9.84 1.50
C GLU A 276 -10.48 -9.04 1.38
N GLU A 277 -11.59 -9.78 1.36
CA GLU A 277 -12.95 -9.22 1.24
C GLU A 277 -13.08 -8.16 0.13
N PRO A 278 -12.79 -8.52 -1.14
CA PRO A 278 -12.92 -7.57 -2.25
C PRO A 278 -14.35 -7.05 -2.41
N GLU A 279 -15.34 -7.83 -1.95
CA GLU A 279 -16.76 -7.50 -1.92
C GLU A 279 -17.15 -6.58 -0.77
N ALA A 280 -16.26 -6.24 0.16
CA ALA A 280 -16.58 -5.41 1.31
C ALA A 280 -17.25 -4.10 0.87
N HIS A 281 -18.42 -3.83 1.46
CA HIS A 281 -19.24 -2.66 1.16
C HIS A 281 -19.86 -2.61 -0.25
N LEU A 282 -19.73 -3.67 -1.06
CA LEU A 282 -20.40 -3.74 -2.36
C LEU A 282 -21.81 -4.33 -2.22
N HIS A 283 -22.75 -3.75 -2.97
CA HIS A 283 -24.11 -4.30 -3.04
C HIS A 283 -24.09 -5.65 -3.78
N PRO A 284 -24.93 -6.66 -3.41
CA PRO A 284 -24.90 -8.02 -3.98
C PRO A 284 -24.85 -8.10 -5.51
N HIS A 285 -25.56 -7.23 -6.25
CA HIS A 285 -25.48 -7.21 -7.72
C HIS A 285 -24.20 -6.60 -8.28
N GLN A 286 -23.41 -5.90 -7.50
CA GLN A 286 -22.08 -5.39 -7.90
C GLN A 286 -21.00 -6.46 -7.68
N GLN A 287 -21.28 -7.47 -6.87
CA GLN A 287 -20.35 -8.57 -6.59
C GLN A 287 -20.33 -9.61 -7.73
N GLN A 288 -21.30 -9.55 -8.66
CA GLN A 288 -21.42 -10.48 -9.78
C GLN A 288 -20.70 -10.05 -11.06
N LYS A 289 -20.10 -8.89 -11.08
CA LYS A 289 -19.28 -8.35 -12.18
C LYS A 289 -17.79 -8.42 -11.86
#